data_da8b2e3e0511ed8ccae8e6a0f4de4b2f
#
_entry.id   da8b2e3e0511ed8ccae8e6a0f4de4b2f
#
_cell.length_a   1.000
_cell.length_b   1.000
_cell.length_c   1.000
_cell.angle_alpha   90.00
_cell.angle_beta   90.00
_cell.angle_gamma   90.00
#
_symmetry.space_group_name_H-M   'P 1'
#
loop_
_entity.id
_entity.type
_entity.pdbx_description
1 polymer ?
#
loop_
_entity_poly.entity_id
_entity_poly.type
_entity_poly.pdbx_seq_one_letter_code
_entity_poly.pdbx_strand_id
1 'polypeptide(L)'
;MFKKLFILGCCVLAFSACDKQENTDKNALDAKAAASKNTITFVTLNSPNTYYVNSDKAFAGLEYDLALLFAAYLNAENQKTATPSENMQVKFIVANSIEEVIANIINKQADIAAADLTVTKERELLIDFSTPYQEVQQQVVYNQDNKKTPPKNVKGLLDVHLVVPAATSFAERLSKLQKTETGLMWEERQEIHSEGLLEQVANGEVDYTVADSHLVSVLQNYHPNLSVAFSLGEPEKIAWGFAKSAKPELKEKANAFFASIKKDGTLRNLIDRYHGNAKRLKPIDVKSYLSKSHTLLPKYKRLFKQAQEITGIDWRLLAAISYQESHWDTFNTSPTNVRGLMMLTEDTADQMGVTDRLDPKQSIPAGAKYINLMIDTVPDRIPEPDRTYMALAAYNIGYAHVEDARVLAQRLKLNADSWADVKKTLVMLNNPRYYSSAKYGYCSGGAPVIFVESIRSYYNILARFEPAHTPDNSFKIASNQSLDSTLKPL
;
A
#
# COMPACT_ATOMS: atom_id res chain seq x y z
N MET A 1 -81.81 -35.60 5.58
CA MET A 1 -81.86 -37.01 5.29
C MET A 1 -80.47 -37.57 5.16
N PHE A 2 -80.09 -38.44 6.12
CA PHE A 2 -79.10 -39.54 6.09
C PHE A 2 -77.61 -39.07 5.74
N LYS A 3 -76.70 -39.24 6.55
CA LYS A 3 -76.13 -40.24 7.49
C LYS A 3 -74.64 -40.45 7.10
N LYS A 4 -73.78 -40.18 8.08
CA LYS A 4 -72.84 -41.09 8.76
C LYS A 4 -71.64 -41.59 7.93
N LEU A 5 -70.48 -41.27 8.42
CA LEU A 5 -69.56 -42.08 9.27
C LEU A 5 -68.53 -42.86 8.46
N PHE A 6 -67.26 -42.55 8.56
CA PHE A 6 -66.25 -43.47 9.09
C PHE A 6 -64.97 -42.73 9.50
N ILE A 7 -64.66 -42.89 10.75
CA ILE A 7 -63.35 -42.64 11.38
C ILE A 7 -62.63 -44.00 11.33
N LEU A 8 -61.42 -44.12 10.89
CA LEU A 8 -60.29 -44.76 11.56
C LEU A 8 -59.07 -44.93 10.62
N GLY A 9 -57.92 -44.62 11.16
CA GLY A 9 -56.69 -45.29 10.78
C GLY A 9 -55.72 -44.48 9.95
N CYS A 10 -54.80 -43.80 10.65
CA CYS A 10 -53.39 -43.82 10.39
C CYS A 10 -52.63 -42.84 11.30
N CYS A 11 -52.60 -43.21 12.58
CA CYS A 11 -51.46 -42.80 13.44
C CYS A 11 -50.43 -43.92 13.29
N VAL A 12 -49.39 -43.71 12.52
CA VAL A 12 -48.06 -44.31 12.60
C VAL A 12 -47.32 -43.89 11.31
N LEU A 13 -46.60 -42.75 11.35
CA LEU A 13 -45.47 -42.41 10.48
C LEU A 13 -44.94 -40.98 10.84
N ALA A 14 -44.70 -40.72 12.13
CA ALA A 14 -44.16 -39.44 12.56
C ALA A 14 -42.91 -39.54 13.48
N PHE A 15 -42.17 -40.65 13.40
CA PHE A 15 -40.97 -40.86 14.20
C PHE A 15 -39.64 -41.03 13.44
N SER A 16 -39.64 -40.90 12.10
CA SER A 16 -38.40 -41.06 11.32
C SER A 16 -37.86 -39.74 10.73
N ALA A 17 -38.51 -38.59 10.98
CA ALA A 17 -38.09 -37.32 10.43
C ALA A 17 -37.23 -36.47 11.39
N CYS A 18 -37.30 -36.70 12.72
CA CYS A 18 -36.50 -35.96 13.69
C CYS A 18 -35.02 -36.36 13.75
N ASP A 19 -34.72 -37.66 13.55
CA ASP A 19 -33.32 -38.13 13.61
C ASP A 19 -32.47 -37.69 12.39
N LYS A 20 -33.11 -37.42 11.23
CA LYS A 20 -32.37 -36.89 10.07
C LYS A 20 -32.10 -35.39 10.13
N GLN A 21 -32.92 -34.62 10.83
CA GLN A 21 -32.75 -33.18 10.94
C GLN A 21 -31.72 -32.82 12.02
N GLU A 22 -31.68 -33.54 13.14
CA GLU A 22 -30.64 -33.38 14.15
C GLU A 22 -29.25 -33.80 13.62
N ASN A 23 -29.14 -34.83 12.76
CA ASN A 23 -27.87 -35.22 12.18
C ASN A 23 -27.38 -34.24 11.07
N THR A 24 -28.29 -33.60 10.32
CA THR A 24 -27.92 -32.57 9.33
C THR A 24 -27.48 -31.27 10.00
N ASP A 25 -28.14 -30.89 11.09
CA ASP A 25 -27.76 -29.68 11.84
C ASP A 25 -26.44 -29.88 12.63
N LYS A 26 -26.22 -31.09 13.18
CA LYS A 26 -24.93 -31.44 13.80
C LYS A 26 -23.80 -31.49 12.77
N ASN A 27 -24.02 -32.12 11.60
CA ASN A 27 -23.02 -32.13 10.53
C ASN A 27 -22.77 -30.75 9.95
N ALA A 28 -23.77 -29.88 9.87
CA ALA A 28 -23.62 -28.48 9.46
C ALA A 28 -22.88 -27.62 10.52
N LEU A 29 -23.15 -27.87 11.81
CA LEU A 29 -22.44 -27.24 12.95
C LEU A 29 -21.00 -27.75 13.05
N ASP A 30 -20.79 -29.07 12.87
CA ASP A 30 -19.44 -29.67 12.87
C ASP A 30 -18.63 -29.27 11.61
N ALA A 31 -19.25 -29.13 10.44
CA ALA A 31 -18.65 -28.59 9.23
C ALA A 31 -18.32 -27.08 9.37
N LYS A 32 -19.19 -26.32 10.05
CA LYS A 32 -18.94 -24.90 10.36
C LYS A 32 -17.87 -24.72 11.44
N ALA A 33 -17.78 -25.62 12.41
CA ALA A 33 -16.71 -25.67 13.40
C ALA A 33 -15.40 -26.18 12.81
N ALA A 34 -15.43 -27.11 11.83
CA ALA A 34 -14.25 -27.56 11.09
C ALA A 34 -13.73 -26.48 10.12
N ALA A 35 -14.63 -25.74 9.45
CA ALA A 35 -14.27 -24.57 8.63
C ALA A 35 -13.65 -23.43 9.46
N SER A 36 -13.93 -23.36 10.77
CA SER A 36 -13.31 -22.38 11.68
C SER A 36 -11.89 -22.75 12.12
N LYS A 37 -11.49 -24.01 11.98
CA LYS A 37 -10.18 -24.49 12.48
C LYS A 37 -9.00 -24.01 11.63
N ASN A 38 -9.20 -23.69 10.35
CA ASN A 38 -8.14 -23.28 9.42
C ASN A 38 -8.34 -21.84 8.91
N THR A 39 -9.11 -21.03 9.62
CA THR A 39 -9.34 -19.62 9.26
C THR A 39 -8.91 -18.72 10.40
N ILE A 40 -8.09 -17.72 10.10
CA ILE A 40 -7.78 -16.62 11.02
C ILE A 40 -8.60 -15.41 10.60
N THR A 41 -9.37 -14.89 11.53
CA THR A 41 -10.18 -13.68 11.33
C THR A 41 -9.46 -12.45 11.86
N PHE A 42 -9.15 -11.53 10.98
CA PHE A 42 -8.61 -10.22 11.32
C PHE A 42 -9.74 -9.19 11.39
N VAL A 43 -9.72 -8.32 12.38
CA VAL A 43 -10.51 -7.09 12.37
C VAL A 43 -9.60 -5.91 12.05
N THR A 44 -10.05 -5.05 11.13
CA THR A 44 -9.28 -3.93 10.57
C THR A 44 -10.16 -2.72 10.32
N LEU A 45 -9.55 -1.59 9.94
CA LEU A 45 -10.24 -0.39 9.48
C LEU A 45 -10.10 -0.25 7.96
N ASN A 46 -11.03 0.45 7.32
CA ASN A 46 -10.87 0.87 5.92
C ASN A 46 -10.04 2.16 5.87
N SER A 47 -8.76 2.04 5.58
CA SER A 47 -7.86 3.18 5.38
C SER A 47 -6.71 2.81 4.44
N PRO A 48 -6.02 3.80 3.82
CA PRO A 48 -4.87 3.55 2.96
C PRO A 48 -3.74 2.78 3.63
N ASN A 49 -3.68 2.82 4.95
CA ASN A 49 -2.64 2.21 5.75
C ASN A 49 -2.95 0.78 6.19
N THR A 50 -4.23 0.43 6.33
CA THR A 50 -4.66 -0.83 6.90
C THR A 50 -5.18 -1.79 5.84
N TYR A 51 -6.37 -1.51 5.30
CA TYR A 51 -7.09 -2.35 4.37
C TYR A 51 -8.01 -1.49 3.50
N TYR A 52 -7.86 -1.56 2.20
CA TYR A 52 -8.70 -0.82 1.25
C TYR A 52 -8.80 -1.56 -0.08
N VAL A 53 -9.77 -1.17 -0.89
CA VAL A 53 -9.88 -1.61 -2.28
C VAL A 53 -9.26 -0.55 -3.15
N ASN A 54 -8.21 -0.92 -3.90
CA ASN A 54 -7.52 0.00 -4.80
C ASN A 54 -8.33 0.25 -6.08
N SER A 55 -7.84 1.13 -6.96
CA SER A 55 -8.48 1.46 -8.25
C SER A 55 -8.64 0.24 -9.18
N ASP A 56 -7.86 -0.80 -8.99
CA ASP A 56 -7.89 -2.04 -9.77
C ASP A 56 -8.85 -3.08 -9.18
N LYS A 57 -9.66 -2.69 -8.18
CA LYS A 57 -10.59 -3.53 -7.42
C LYS A 57 -9.90 -4.67 -6.65
N ALA A 58 -8.60 -4.57 -6.43
CA ALA A 58 -7.84 -5.47 -5.60
C ALA A 58 -7.74 -4.94 -4.16
N PHE A 59 -7.71 -5.85 -3.19
CA PHE A 59 -7.43 -5.49 -1.81
C PHE A 59 -5.96 -5.12 -1.63
N ALA A 60 -5.70 -4.12 -0.82
CA ALA A 60 -4.37 -3.61 -0.52
C ALA A 60 -4.33 -2.99 0.88
N GLY A 61 -3.14 -2.69 1.37
CA GLY A 61 -2.88 -2.07 2.67
C GLY A 61 -1.77 -2.79 3.40
N LEU A 62 -1.05 -2.08 4.26
CA LEU A 62 0.05 -2.66 5.03
C LEU A 62 -0.42 -3.82 5.91
N GLU A 63 -1.54 -3.62 6.62
CA GLU A 63 -2.11 -4.66 7.48
C GLU A 63 -2.67 -5.84 6.69
N TYR A 64 -3.24 -5.58 5.52
CA TYR A 64 -3.69 -6.63 4.61
C TYR A 64 -2.52 -7.53 4.18
N ASP A 65 -1.44 -6.94 3.69
CA ASP A 65 -0.25 -7.69 3.26
C ASP A 65 0.41 -8.42 4.43
N LEU A 66 0.50 -7.80 5.61
CA LEU A 66 1.02 -8.45 6.82
C LEU A 66 0.18 -9.66 7.23
N ALA A 67 -1.15 -9.59 7.14
CA ALA A 67 -2.04 -10.70 7.45
C ALA A 67 -1.87 -11.87 6.48
N LEU A 68 -1.71 -11.59 5.17
CA LEU A 68 -1.43 -12.62 4.17
C LEU A 68 -0.06 -13.28 4.37
N LEU A 69 0.96 -12.49 4.68
CA LEU A 69 2.31 -13.00 4.99
C LEU A 69 2.30 -13.85 6.26
N PHE A 70 1.52 -13.48 7.27
CA PHE A 70 1.36 -14.28 8.48
C PHE A 70 0.69 -15.63 8.22
N ALA A 71 -0.37 -15.66 7.41
CA ALA A 71 -1.00 -16.92 7.00
C ALA A 71 -0.01 -17.82 6.22
N ALA A 72 0.78 -17.24 5.31
CA ALA A 72 1.82 -17.96 4.59
C ALA A 72 2.91 -18.51 5.54
N TYR A 73 3.33 -17.73 6.53
CA TYR A 73 4.26 -18.15 7.57
C TYR A 73 3.72 -19.35 8.36
N LEU A 74 2.46 -19.31 8.79
CA LEU A 74 1.82 -20.40 9.51
C LEU A 74 1.68 -21.66 8.65
N ASN A 75 1.36 -21.51 7.37
CA ASN A 75 1.30 -22.63 6.43
C ASN A 75 2.67 -23.31 6.26
N ALA A 76 3.75 -22.52 6.17
CA ALA A 76 5.11 -23.06 6.10
C ALA A 76 5.53 -23.78 7.39
N GLU A 77 5.09 -23.29 8.56
CA GLU A 77 5.33 -23.99 9.84
C GLU A 77 4.55 -25.29 9.93
N ASN A 78 3.29 -25.30 9.52
CA ASN A 78 2.43 -26.49 9.53
C ASN A 78 2.96 -27.60 8.60
N GLN A 79 3.55 -27.26 7.46
CA GLN A 79 4.16 -28.23 6.53
C GLN A 79 5.38 -28.95 7.11
N LYS A 80 6.04 -28.38 8.13
CA LYS A 80 7.13 -29.04 8.84
C LYS A 80 6.66 -30.12 9.81
N THR A 81 5.36 -30.12 10.15
CA THR A 81 4.75 -31.12 11.02
C THR A 81 4.23 -32.31 10.19
N ALA A 82 4.35 -33.53 10.69
CA ALA A 82 4.03 -34.76 9.97
C ALA A 82 2.53 -34.97 9.64
N THR A 83 1.64 -34.06 10.05
CA THR A 83 0.21 -34.13 9.80
C THR A 83 -0.18 -33.14 8.69
N PRO A 84 -0.73 -33.62 7.53
CA PRO A 84 -1.27 -32.71 6.52
C PRO A 84 -2.39 -31.86 7.14
N SER A 85 -2.20 -30.55 7.22
CA SER A 85 -3.26 -29.61 7.58
C SER A 85 -3.66 -28.82 6.33
N GLU A 86 -4.95 -28.51 6.20
CA GLU A 86 -5.42 -27.60 5.17
C GLU A 86 -4.77 -26.23 5.35
N ASN A 87 -4.52 -25.53 4.25
CA ASN A 87 -3.91 -24.21 4.27
C ASN A 87 -4.76 -23.21 5.07
N MET A 88 -4.09 -22.44 5.91
CA MET A 88 -4.69 -21.37 6.70
C MET A 88 -5.31 -20.32 5.77
N GLN A 89 -6.59 -20.00 5.98
CA GLN A 89 -7.33 -18.97 5.27
C GLN A 89 -7.36 -17.68 6.09
N VAL A 90 -7.42 -16.53 5.43
CA VAL A 90 -7.56 -15.23 6.06
C VAL A 90 -8.95 -14.68 5.77
N LYS A 91 -9.62 -14.20 6.82
CA LYS A 91 -10.88 -13.47 6.73
C LYS A 91 -10.72 -12.09 7.37
N PHE A 92 -11.31 -11.07 6.76
CA PHE A 92 -11.31 -9.72 7.31
C PHE A 92 -12.72 -9.29 7.74
N ILE A 93 -12.81 -8.66 8.91
CA ILE A 93 -13.93 -7.86 9.39
C ILE A 93 -13.49 -6.41 9.32
N VAL A 94 -14.22 -5.59 8.57
CA VAL A 94 -13.94 -4.15 8.48
C VAL A 94 -14.82 -3.45 9.50
N ALA A 95 -14.20 -2.84 10.50
CA ALA A 95 -14.85 -2.07 11.55
C ALA A 95 -14.93 -0.58 11.16
N ASN A 96 -15.87 0.14 11.77
CA ASN A 96 -16.10 1.56 11.52
C ASN A 96 -15.37 2.47 12.53
N SER A 97 -14.83 1.91 13.60
CA SER A 97 -14.09 2.66 14.63
C SER A 97 -13.11 1.79 15.39
N ILE A 98 -12.17 2.42 16.10
CA ILE A 98 -11.22 1.73 16.99
C ILE A 98 -11.96 1.01 18.13
N GLU A 99 -13.04 1.59 18.64
CA GLU A 99 -13.88 0.96 19.66
C GLU A 99 -14.47 -0.36 19.14
N GLU A 100 -14.99 -0.35 17.93
CA GLU A 100 -15.53 -1.55 17.28
C GLU A 100 -14.43 -2.60 17.03
N VAL A 101 -13.22 -2.18 16.65
CA VAL A 101 -12.07 -3.08 16.53
C VAL A 101 -11.78 -3.78 17.86
N ILE A 102 -11.69 -3.03 18.95
CA ILE A 102 -11.42 -3.58 20.28
C ILE A 102 -12.58 -4.47 20.76
N ALA A 103 -13.83 -4.04 20.52
CA ALA A 103 -15.01 -4.83 20.87
C ALA A 103 -15.05 -6.18 20.15
N ASN A 104 -14.71 -6.23 18.84
CA ASN A 104 -14.63 -7.48 18.08
C ASN A 104 -13.61 -8.46 18.68
N ILE A 105 -12.48 -7.96 19.18
CA ILE A 105 -11.45 -8.77 19.87
C ILE A 105 -11.95 -9.29 21.21
N ILE A 106 -12.51 -8.41 22.06
CA ILE A 106 -13.00 -8.78 23.39
C ILE A 106 -14.12 -9.83 23.28
N ASN A 107 -15.04 -9.65 22.31
CA ASN A 107 -16.17 -10.54 22.04
C ASN A 107 -15.79 -11.78 21.23
N LYS A 108 -14.52 -11.98 20.89
CA LYS A 108 -14.01 -13.14 20.12
C LYS A 108 -14.67 -13.29 18.73
N GLN A 109 -15.08 -12.19 18.12
CA GLN A 109 -15.58 -12.15 16.75
C GLN A 109 -14.43 -12.14 15.74
N ALA A 110 -13.25 -11.68 16.18
CA ALA A 110 -12.00 -11.75 15.46
C ALA A 110 -10.88 -12.30 16.37
N ASP A 111 -9.87 -12.90 15.73
CA ASP A 111 -8.71 -13.48 16.43
C ASP A 111 -7.61 -12.44 16.63
N ILE A 112 -7.44 -11.53 15.67
CA ILE A 112 -6.36 -10.53 15.62
C ILE A 112 -6.94 -9.17 15.21
N ALA A 113 -6.61 -8.12 15.94
CA ALA A 113 -6.82 -6.75 15.50
C ALA A 113 -5.60 -6.26 14.74
N ALA A 114 -5.76 -6.00 13.43
CA ALA A 114 -4.76 -5.46 12.53
C ALA A 114 -5.31 -4.16 11.92
N ALA A 115 -5.24 -3.07 12.70
CA ALA A 115 -5.94 -1.82 12.43
C ALA A 115 -5.09 -0.58 12.76
N ASP A 116 -3.77 -0.67 12.56
CA ASP A 116 -2.82 0.41 12.90
C ASP A 116 -2.95 0.84 14.38
N LEU A 117 -3.07 -0.17 15.27
CA LEU A 117 -3.38 0.07 16.68
C LEU A 117 -2.14 0.55 17.45
N THR A 118 -2.24 1.75 17.98
CA THR A 118 -1.28 2.28 18.95
C THR A 118 -1.37 1.54 20.28
N VAL A 119 -0.24 1.12 20.81
CA VAL A 119 -0.13 0.52 22.14
C VAL A 119 -0.22 1.62 23.19
N THR A 120 -1.32 1.64 23.96
CA THR A 120 -1.51 2.57 25.09
C THR A 120 -1.77 1.79 26.37
N LYS A 121 -1.48 2.39 27.53
CA LYS A 121 -1.75 1.75 28.82
C LYS A 121 -3.23 1.43 29.02
N GLU A 122 -4.11 2.28 28.52
CA GLU A 122 -5.55 2.12 28.58
C GLU A 122 -5.99 0.89 27.77
N ARG A 123 -5.44 0.71 26.58
CA ARG A 123 -5.74 -0.45 25.72
C ARG A 123 -5.10 -1.75 26.22
N GLU A 124 -3.91 -1.67 26.84
CA GLU A 124 -3.28 -2.82 27.50
C GLU A 124 -4.13 -3.39 28.66
N LEU A 125 -5.02 -2.60 29.25
CA LEU A 125 -6.00 -3.11 30.24
C LEU A 125 -7.09 -3.97 29.60
N LEU A 126 -7.42 -3.74 28.34
CA LEU A 126 -8.52 -4.37 27.61
C LEU A 126 -8.08 -5.56 26.76
N ILE A 127 -6.98 -5.42 26.05
CA ILE A 127 -6.44 -6.39 25.09
C ILE A 127 -4.94 -6.60 25.30
N ASP A 128 -4.42 -7.69 24.78
CA ASP A 128 -2.98 -7.95 24.68
C ASP A 128 -2.44 -7.48 23.35
N PHE A 129 -1.13 -7.19 23.29
CA PHE A 129 -0.46 -6.78 22.04
C PHE A 129 0.66 -7.74 21.65
N SER A 130 0.93 -7.81 20.34
CA SER A 130 2.14 -8.44 19.79
C SER A 130 3.37 -7.59 20.09
N THR A 131 4.54 -8.11 19.72
CA THR A 131 5.73 -7.27 19.53
C THR A 131 5.43 -6.17 18.52
N PRO A 132 5.73 -4.89 18.84
CA PRO A 132 5.49 -3.78 17.92
C PRO A 132 6.27 -3.94 16.61
N TYR A 133 5.59 -3.65 15.50
CA TYR A 133 6.18 -3.73 14.17
C TYR A 133 6.59 -2.38 13.59
N GLN A 134 6.03 -1.27 14.12
CA GLN A 134 6.31 0.10 13.68
C GLN A 134 6.26 1.07 14.87
N GLU A 135 6.96 2.21 14.73
CA GLU A 135 6.83 3.38 15.59
C GLU A 135 6.35 4.57 14.78
N VAL A 136 5.46 5.35 15.34
CA VAL A 136 4.84 6.52 14.69
C VAL A 136 4.89 7.73 15.62
N GLN A 137 4.91 8.92 15.03
CA GLN A 137 4.85 10.18 15.75
C GLN A 137 3.46 10.80 15.56
N GLN A 138 2.75 11.10 16.63
CA GLN A 138 1.53 11.89 16.56
C GLN A 138 1.86 13.33 16.22
N GLN A 139 1.18 13.92 15.27
CA GLN A 139 1.45 15.24 14.73
C GLN A 139 0.20 16.11 14.71
N VAL A 140 0.32 17.34 15.16
CA VAL A 140 -0.70 18.37 14.98
C VAL A 140 -0.59 18.90 13.56
N VAL A 141 -1.69 18.80 12.80
CA VAL A 141 -1.76 19.12 11.37
C VAL A 141 -2.72 20.26 11.14
N TYR A 142 -2.37 21.14 10.21
CA TYR A 142 -3.14 22.31 9.81
C TYR A 142 -3.04 22.56 8.30
N ASN A 143 -3.90 23.43 7.78
CA ASN A 143 -3.84 23.89 6.40
C ASN A 143 -2.91 25.13 6.31
N GLN A 144 -1.76 25.00 5.61
CA GLN A 144 -0.78 26.09 5.48
C GLN A 144 -1.27 27.28 4.64
N ASP A 145 -2.33 27.10 3.84
CA ASP A 145 -2.94 28.20 3.07
C ASP A 145 -3.79 29.10 4.00
N ASN A 146 -4.09 28.65 5.22
CA ASN A 146 -4.70 29.48 6.26
C ASN A 146 -3.69 30.51 6.76
N LYS A 147 -4.09 31.79 6.80
CA LYS A 147 -3.23 32.91 7.22
C LYS A 147 -2.94 32.95 8.73
N LYS A 148 -3.46 31.99 9.53
CA LYS A 148 -3.21 31.91 10.98
C LYS A 148 -1.80 31.39 11.24
N THR A 149 -1.12 31.95 12.22
CA THR A 149 0.17 31.42 12.70
C THR A 149 -0.07 30.08 13.40
N PRO A 150 0.57 28.98 12.95
CA PRO A 150 0.34 27.68 13.57
C PRO A 150 0.92 27.60 14.99
N PRO A 151 0.31 26.82 15.89
CA PRO A 151 0.84 26.56 17.20
C PRO A 151 2.19 25.83 17.11
N LYS A 152 3.12 26.14 18.03
CA LYS A 152 4.46 25.53 18.06
C LYS A 152 4.62 24.47 19.14
N ASN A 153 3.67 24.39 20.06
CA ASN A 153 3.66 23.48 21.20
C ASN A 153 2.24 23.35 21.77
N VAL A 154 2.06 22.53 22.81
CA VAL A 154 0.76 22.26 23.46
C VAL A 154 0.10 23.55 23.98
N LYS A 155 0.86 24.51 24.53
CA LYS A 155 0.30 25.78 25.00
C LYS A 155 -0.35 26.60 23.87
N GLY A 156 0.17 26.49 22.66
CA GLY A 156 -0.44 27.13 21.51
C GLY A 156 -1.74 26.51 21.03
N LEU A 157 -2.14 25.35 21.59
CA LEU A 157 -3.42 24.69 21.32
C LEU A 157 -4.57 25.22 22.19
N LEU A 158 -4.30 26.04 23.22
CA LEU A 158 -5.32 26.49 24.15
C LEU A 158 -6.42 27.36 23.49
N ASP A 159 -6.05 28.08 22.43
CA ASP A 159 -6.93 29.06 21.75
C ASP A 159 -7.29 28.61 20.32
N VAL A 160 -7.19 27.33 20.00
CA VAL A 160 -7.48 26.82 18.64
C VAL A 160 -8.60 25.77 18.66
N HIS A 161 -9.33 25.70 17.54
CA HIS A 161 -10.32 24.64 17.33
C HIS A 161 -9.61 23.36 16.86
N LEU A 162 -9.34 22.45 17.80
CA LEU A 162 -8.72 21.16 17.59
C LEU A 162 -9.79 20.07 17.56
N VAL A 163 -9.80 19.26 16.50
CA VAL A 163 -10.75 18.15 16.31
C VAL A 163 -9.97 16.85 16.14
N VAL A 164 -10.37 15.78 16.81
CA VAL A 164 -9.78 14.43 16.67
C VAL A 164 -10.88 13.38 16.51
N PRO A 165 -10.58 12.21 15.92
CA PRO A 165 -11.54 11.11 15.94
C PRO A 165 -11.71 10.62 17.37
N ALA A 166 -12.94 10.27 17.73
CA ALA A 166 -13.26 9.77 19.07
C ALA A 166 -12.59 8.42 19.35
N ALA A 167 -12.35 8.14 20.65
CA ALA A 167 -11.77 6.89 21.14
C ALA A 167 -10.39 6.51 20.55
N THR A 168 -9.64 7.51 20.08
CA THR A 168 -8.29 7.31 19.55
C THR A 168 -7.22 7.55 20.60
N SER A 169 -6.00 7.05 20.35
CA SER A 169 -4.82 7.37 21.14
C SER A 169 -4.52 8.87 21.21
N PHE A 170 -5.01 9.63 20.22
CA PHE A 170 -4.91 11.09 20.21
C PHE A 170 -5.75 11.71 21.33
N ALA A 171 -7.03 11.31 21.47
CA ALA A 171 -7.91 11.75 22.53
C ALA A 171 -7.37 11.33 23.91
N GLU A 172 -6.85 10.09 24.04
CA GLU A 172 -6.20 9.60 25.26
C GLU A 172 -4.98 10.48 25.62
N ARG A 173 -4.14 10.84 24.65
CA ARG A 173 -2.98 11.70 24.87
C ARG A 173 -3.39 13.13 25.25
N LEU A 174 -4.35 13.71 24.54
CA LEU A 174 -4.88 15.04 24.87
C LEU A 174 -5.45 15.08 26.28
N SER A 175 -6.19 14.04 26.71
CA SER A 175 -6.70 13.91 28.08
C SER A 175 -5.59 13.84 29.14
N LYS A 176 -4.45 13.22 28.82
CA LYS A 176 -3.26 13.22 29.71
C LYS A 176 -2.63 14.61 29.78
N LEU A 177 -2.50 15.29 28.65
CA LEU A 177 -1.93 16.66 28.58
C LEU A 177 -2.82 17.68 29.26
N GLN A 178 -4.15 17.54 29.21
CA GLN A 178 -5.12 18.41 29.87
C GLN A 178 -4.92 18.44 31.41
N LYS A 179 -4.36 17.39 32.02
CA LYS A 179 -4.05 17.37 33.46
C LYS A 179 -2.98 18.40 33.85
N THR A 180 -2.10 18.74 32.91
CA THR A 180 -1.03 19.76 33.10
C THR A 180 -1.38 21.09 32.46
N GLU A 181 -2.10 21.07 31.36
CA GLU A 181 -2.56 22.24 30.61
C GLU A 181 -4.09 22.31 30.67
N THR A 182 -4.60 22.77 31.82
CA THR A 182 -6.04 22.70 32.19
C THR A 182 -7.00 23.42 31.26
N GLY A 183 -6.50 24.34 30.43
CA GLY A 183 -7.28 25.05 29.40
C GLY A 183 -7.33 24.33 28.04
N LEU A 184 -6.66 23.17 27.88
CA LEU A 184 -6.66 22.43 26.64
C LEU A 184 -8.06 21.85 26.37
N MET A 185 -8.61 22.19 25.21
CA MET A 185 -9.92 21.71 24.76
C MET A 185 -9.81 21.16 23.35
N TRP A 186 -10.63 20.15 23.04
CA TRP A 186 -10.75 19.56 21.70
C TRP A 186 -12.17 19.04 21.51
N GLU A 187 -12.55 18.88 20.26
CA GLU A 187 -13.79 18.21 19.83
C GLU A 187 -13.46 16.77 19.43
N GLU A 188 -14.21 15.80 19.94
CA GLU A 188 -14.16 14.42 19.46
C GLU A 188 -15.32 14.16 18.51
N ARG A 189 -14.99 13.70 17.28
CA ARG A 189 -15.99 13.33 16.27
C ARG A 189 -16.12 11.82 16.17
N GLN A 190 -17.36 11.37 16.24
CA GLN A 190 -17.74 9.99 15.95
C GLN A 190 -17.79 9.75 14.43
N GLU A 191 -17.70 8.47 14.02
CA GLU A 191 -17.89 8.02 12.64
C GLU A 191 -16.97 8.68 11.60
N ILE A 192 -15.86 9.28 12.04
CA ILE A 192 -14.83 9.84 11.15
C ILE A 192 -13.46 9.27 11.51
N HIS A 193 -12.70 8.89 10.49
CA HIS A 193 -11.32 8.43 10.64
C HIS A 193 -10.33 9.59 10.46
N SER A 194 -9.07 9.35 10.85
CA SER A 194 -8.00 10.35 10.74
C SER A 194 -7.83 10.88 9.30
N GLU A 195 -8.02 10.04 8.28
CA GLU A 195 -7.97 10.46 6.88
C GLU A 195 -9.06 11.49 6.56
N GLY A 196 -10.30 11.23 6.95
CA GLY A 196 -11.41 12.16 6.73
C GLY A 196 -11.21 13.51 7.43
N LEU A 197 -10.65 13.50 8.66
CA LEU A 197 -10.32 14.75 9.34
C LEU A 197 -9.16 15.50 8.67
N LEU A 198 -8.15 14.79 8.17
CA LEU A 198 -7.07 15.41 7.39
C LEU A 198 -7.61 16.05 6.10
N GLU A 199 -8.57 15.39 5.43
CA GLU A 199 -9.26 15.97 4.27
C GLU A 199 -10.06 17.23 4.64
N GLN A 200 -10.79 17.21 5.77
CA GLN A 200 -11.51 18.41 6.27
C GLN A 200 -10.55 19.56 6.62
N VAL A 201 -9.36 19.26 7.19
CA VAL A 201 -8.32 20.27 7.40
C VAL A 201 -7.81 20.81 6.07
N ALA A 202 -7.57 19.95 5.08
CA ALA A 202 -7.12 20.37 3.75
C ALA A 202 -8.15 21.27 3.06
N ASN A 203 -9.44 20.99 3.24
CA ASN A 203 -10.54 21.78 2.69
C ASN A 203 -10.82 23.07 3.49
N GLY A 204 -10.22 23.24 4.68
CA GLY A 204 -10.45 24.40 5.55
C GLY A 204 -11.72 24.31 6.39
N GLU A 205 -12.34 23.13 6.50
CA GLU A 205 -13.54 22.86 7.31
C GLU A 205 -13.20 22.68 8.80
N VAL A 206 -11.96 22.24 9.08
CA VAL A 206 -11.38 22.07 10.41
C VAL A 206 -10.06 22.81 10.44
N ASP A 207 -9.78 23.54 11.54
CA ASP A 207 -8.52 24.30 11.66
C ASP A 207 -7.32 23.37 11.95
N TYR A 208 -7.46 22.45 12.92
CA TYR A 208 -6.40 21.56 13.37
C TYR A 208 -6.92 20.17 13.70
N THR A 209 -6.11 19.15 13.40
CA THR A 209 -6.33 17.78 13.86
C THR A 209 -5.02 17.15 14.34
N VAL A 210 -5.11 15.97 14.96
CA VAL A 210 -3.95 15.12 15.28
C VAL A 210 -4.03 13.86 14.43
N ALA A 211 -2.93 13.48 13.82
CA ALA A 211 -2.82 12.25 13.08
C ALA A 211 -1.39 11.68 13.15
N ASP A 212 -1.25 10.39 12.86
CA ASP A 212 0.04 9.72 12.85
C ASP A 212 0.88 10.10 11.62
N SER A 213 2.18 10.24 11.84
CA SER A 213 3.14 10.80 10.88
C SER A 213 3.19 10.07 9.54
N HIS A 214 2.98 8.75 9.52
CA HIS A 214 2.95 7.98 8.28
C HIS A 214 1.70 8.33 7.45
N LEU A 215 0.53 8.45 8.07
CA LEU A 215 -0.71 8.85 7.40
C LEU A 215 -0.62 10.30 6.89
N VAL A 216 -0.14 11.23 7.73
CA VAL A 216 0.09 12.62 7.34
C VAL A 216 0.96 12.68 6.09
N SER A 217 2.07 11.94 6.08
CA SER A 217 3.02 11.91 4.95
C SER A 217 2.37 11.39 3.66
N VAL A 218 1.51 10.37 3.75
CA VAL A 218 0.76 9.86 2.60
C VAL A 218 -0.24 10.90 2.11
N LEU A 219 -1.02 11.52 3.01
CA LEU A 219 -2.06 12.49 2.63
C LEU A 219 -1.46 13.79 2.06
N GLN A 220 -0.27 14.20 2.46
CA GLN A 220 0.45 15.35 1.87
C GLN A 220 0.74 15.17 0.36
N ASN A 221 0.80 13.95 -0.14
CA ASN A 221 0.89 13.69 -1.58
C ASN A 221 -0.41 14.01 -2.35
N TYR A 222 -1.54 14.08 -1.67
CA TYR A 222 -2.84 14.40 -2.27
C TYR A 222 -3.33 15.80 -1.91
N HIS A 223 -2.95 16.26 -0.72
CA HIS A 223 -3.32 17.54 -0.13
C HIS A 223 -2.06 18.33 0.23
N PRO A 224 -1.41 18.98 -0.76
CA PRO A 224 -0.13 19.67 -0.55
C PRO A 224 -0.21 20.90 0.37
N ASN A 225 -1.41 21.31 0.72
CA ASN A 225 -1.68 22.36 1.71
C ASN A 225 -1.70 21.86 3.17
N LEU A 226 -1.69 20.54 3.40
CA LEU A 226 -1.49 19.99 4.74
C LEU A 226 -0.06 20.23 5.22
N SER A 227 0.08 20.72 6.43
CA SER A 227 1.37 20.97 7.06
C SER A 227 1.36 20.56 8.52
N VAL A 228 2.53 20.18 9.04
CA VAL A 228 2.72 19.79 10.42
C VAL A 228 3.10 21.01 11.23
N ALA A 229 2.33 21.32 12.27
CA ALA A 229 2.62 22.41 13.21
C ALA A 229 3.74 21.98 14.17
N PHE A 230 3.57 20.84 14.84
CA PHE A 230 4.58 20.23 15.71
C PHE A 230 4.20 18.76 16.01
N SER A 231 5.16 18.01 16.58
CA SER A 231 4.93 16.63 17.04
C SER A 231 4.41 16.63 18.48
N LEU A 232 3.35 15.83 18.72
CA LEU A 232 2.66 15.75 20.01
C LEU A 232 3.23 14.61 20.87
N GLY A 233 4.20 14.94 21.71
CA GLY A 233 4.85 13.99 22.63
C GLY A 233 5.84 13.03 21.97
N GLU A 234 6.16 11.95 22.68
CA GLU A 234 7.10 10.92 22.21
C GLU A 234 6.47 9.98 21.19
N PRO A 235 7.28 9.32 20.33
CA PRO A 235 6.80 8.30 19.41
C PRO A 235 6.03 7.18 20.11
N GLU A 236 5.04 6.65 19.43
CA GLU A 236 4.22 5.54 19.91
C GLU A 236 4.41 4.29 19.05
N LYS A 237 4.13 3.15 19.66
CA LYS A 237 4.33 1.83 19.06
C LYS A 237 3.03 1.33 18.46
N ILE A 238 3.11 0.75 17.27
CA ILE A 238 2.00 0.09 16.59
C ILE A 238 2.18 -1.42 16.70
N ALA A 239 1.11 -2.13 17.06
CA ALA A 239 1.14 -3.59 17.23
C ALA A 239 -0.23 -4.21 16.93
N TRP A 240 -0.25 -5.52 16.67
CA TRP A 240 -1.49 -6.29 16.58
C TRP A 240 -2.10 -6.55 17.97
N GLY A 241 -3.43 -6.47 18.04
CA GLY A 241 -4.20 -6.71 19.26
C GLY A 241 -4.78 -8.12 19.34
N PHE A 242 -4.84 -8.68 20.56
CA PHE A 242 -5.36 -10.01 20.88
C PHE A 242 -6.26 -9.96 22.11
N ALA A 243 -7.27 -10.84 22.17
CA ALA A 243 -8.07 -10.95 23.37
C ALA A 243 -7.21 -11.46 24.55
N LYS A 244 -7.36 -10.85 25.73
CA LYS A 244 -6.69 -11.34 26.96
C LYS A 244 -7.02 -12.78 27.31
N SER A 245 -8.22 -13.23 26.93
CA SER A 245 -8.69 -14.59 27.10
C SER A 245 -8.29 -15.55 25.97
N ALA A 246 -7.57 -15.07 24.94
CA ALA A 246 -7.08 -15.92 23.86
C ALA A 246 -5.97 -16.85 24.35
N LYS A 247 -5.83 -18.00 23.68
CA LYS A 247 -4.70 -18.89 23.91
C LYS A 247 -3.39 -18.16 23.55
N PRO A 248 -2.34 -18.24 24.37
CA PRO A 248 -1.07 -17.54 24.14
C PRO A 248 -0.41 -17.88 22.79
N GLU A 249 -0.66 -19.08 22.27
CA GLU A 249 -0.01 -19.65 21.07
C GLU A 249 -0.13 -18.75 19.83
N LEU A 250 -1.29 -18.12 19.58
CA LEU A 250 -1.47 -17.28 18.41
C LEU A 250 -0.64 -16.00 18.51
N LYS A 251 -0.61 -15.38 19.69
CA LYS A 251 0.23 -14.20 19.95
C LYS A 251 1.72 -14.53 19.86
N GLU A 252 2.14 -15.68 20.40
CA GLU A 252 3.53 -16.14 20.32
C GLU A 252 3.95 -16.39 18.87
N LYS A 253 3.09 -17.02 18.04
CA LYS A 253 3.32 -17.20 16.61
C LYS A 253 3.41 -15.85 15.87
N ALA A 254 2.56 -14.88 16.20
CA ALA A 254 2.65 -13.53 15.63
C ALA A 254 3.96 -12.83 16.03
N ASN A 255 4.41 -12.97 17.27
CA ASN A 255 5.70 -12.43 17.72
C ASN A 255 6.89 -13.08 16.99
N ALA A 256 6.86 -14.40 16.81
CA ALA A 256 7.87 -15.13 16.05
C ALA A 256 7.88 -14.70 14.57
N PHE A 257 6.70 -14.53 13.97
CA PHE A 257 6.54 -13.99 12.62
C PHE A 257 7.17 -12.60 12.50
N PHE A 258 6.80 -11.64 13.37
CA PHE A 258 7.37 -10.29 13.32
C PHE A 258 8.89 -10.29 13.53
N ALA A 259 9.41 -11.15 14.41
CA ALA A 259 10.85 -11.31 14.60
C ALA A 259 11.52 -11.83 13.32
N SER A 260 10.91 -12.78 12.61
CA SER A 260 11.39 -13.34 11.35
C SER A 260 11.44 -12.29 10.25
N ILE A 261 10.31 -11.63 9.96
CA ILE A 261 10.22 -10.64 8.87
C ILE A 261 10.98 -9.34 9.17
N LYS A 262 11.25 -9.04 10.43
CA LYS A 262 12.15 -7.95 10.83
C LYS A 262 13.61 -8.34 10.58
N LYS A 263 14.00 -9.58 10.87
CA LYS A 263 15.36 -10.09 10.70
C LYS A 263 15.76 -10.20 9.23
N ASP A 264 14.88 -10.70 8.37
CA ASP A 264 15.15 -10.87 6.93
C ASP A 264 14.90 -9.60 6.10
N GLY A 265 14.37 -8.54 6.71
CA GLY A 265 14.10 -7.25 6.07
C GLY A 265 12.75 -7.14 5.37
N THR A 266 11.92 -8.19 5.34
CA THR A 266 10.59 -8.18 4.72
C THR A 266 9.71 -7.09 5.29
N LEU A 267 9.68 -6.92 6.63
CA LEU A 267 8.91 -5.85 7.28
C LEU A 267 9.34 -4.45 6.81
N ARG A 268 10.65 -4.20 6.77
CA ARG A 268 11.20 -2.92 6.30
C ARG A 268 10.81 -2.65 4.84
N ASN A 269 10.88 -3.66 3.99
CA ASN A 269 10.54 -3.55 2.58
C ASN A 269 9.04 -3.27 2.40
N LEU A 270 8.20 -3.90 3.22
CA LEU A 270 6.76 -3.68 3.19
C LEU A 270 6.40 -2.26 3.66
N ILE A 271 7.00 -1.79 4.76
CA ILE A 271 6.83 -0.40 5.23
C ILE A 271 7.31 0.60 4.16
N ASP A 272 8.45 0.32 3.50
CA ASP A 272 8.94 1.17 2.40
C ASP A 272 7.99 1.18 1.20
N ARG A 273 7.33 0.06 0.91
CA ARG A 273 6.32 -0.02 -0.17
C ARG A 273 5.16 0.95 0.06
N TYR A 274 4.65 1.03 1.29
CA TYR A 274 3.49 1.85 1.62
C TYR A 274 3.84 3.30 2.01
N HIS A 275 4.98 3.53 2.67
CA HIS A 275 5.31 4.83 3.27
C HIS A 275 6.64 5.43 2.80
N GLY A 276 7.50 4.64 2.15
CA GLY A 276 8.89 5.03 1.88
C GLY A 276 9.08 6.23 0.95
N ASN A 277 8.12 6.48 0.06
CA ASN A 277 8.14 7.59 -0.89
C ASN A 277 7.28 8.81 -0.46
N ALA A 278 6.56 8.72 0.65
CA ALA A 278 5.54 9.69 1.03
C ALA A 278 6.09 11.12 1.25
N LYS A 279 7.34 11.27 1.70
CA LYS A 279 7.98 12.59 1.93
C LYS A 279 8.86 13.07 0.77
N ARG A 280 8.78 12.44 -0.41
CA ARG A 280 9.71 12.72 -1.51
C ARG A 280 9.43 14.04 -2.22
N LEU A 281 8.16 14.31 -2.53
CA LEU A 281 7.76 15.50 -3.27
C LEU A 281 7.59 16.68 -2.33
N LYS A 282 7.98 17.87 -2.80
CA LYS A 282 7.65 19.12 -2.11
C LYS A 282 6.20 19.51 -2.41
N PRO A 283 5.51 20.24 -1.52
CA PRO A 283 4.11 20.66 -1.76
C PRO A 283 3.92 21.39 -3.09
N ILE A 284 4.91 22.19 -3.52
CA ILE A 284 4.85 22.91 -4.81
C ILE A 284 4.88 21.95 -6.00
N ASP A 285 5.66 20.86 -5.91
CA ASP A 285 5.75 19.86 -6.99
C ASP A 285 4.43 19.09 -7.10
N VAL A 286 3.82 18.71 -5.98
CA VAL A 286 2.50 18.07 -5.92
C VAL A 286 1.43 18.98 -6.50
N LYS A 287 1.39 20.25 -6.11
CA LYS A 287 0.44 21.25 -6.62
C LYS A 287 0.58 21.43 -8.15
N SER A 288 1.81 21.53 -8.64
CA SER A 288 2.10 21.60 -10.08
C SER A 288 1.63 20.34 -10.81
N TYR A 289 1.91 19.15 -10.27
CA TYR A 289 1.49 17.88 -10.83
C TYR A 289 -0.03 17.74 -10.93
N LEU A 290 -0.74 18.02 -9.84
CA LEU A 290 -2.21 17.99 -9.81
C LEU A 290 -2.82 18.97 -10.82
N SER A 291 -2.30 20.20 -10.92
CA SER A 291 -2.74 21.16 -11.93
C SER A 291 -2.56 20.64 -13.35
N LYS A 292 -1.38 20.09 -13.67
CA LYS A 292 -1.06 19.58 -15.01
C LYS A 292 -1.79 18.27 -15.32
N SER A 293 -2.14 17.46 -14.32
CA SER A 293 -2.96 16.25 -14.52
C SER A 293 -4.38 16.59 -15.04
N HIS A 294 -4.92 17.75 -14.70
CA HIS A 294 -6.18 18.24 -15.22
C HIS A 294 -6.05 18.99 -16.55
N THR A 295 -4.93 19.65 -16.82
CA THR A 295 -4.79 20.55 -17.98
C THR A 295 -4.01 19.95 -19.14
N LEU A 296 -2.97 19.17 -18.91
CA LEU A 296 -2.09 18.60 -19.92
C LEU A 296 -2.29 17.10 -20.14
N LEU A 297 -2.41 16.30 -19.09
CA LEU A 297 -2.56 14.85 -19.19
C LEU A 297 -3.73 14.41 -20.11
N PRO A 298 -4.91 15.06 -20.11
CA PRO A 298 -6.00 14.67 -21.02
C PRO A 298 -5.59 14.63 -22.50
N LYS A 299 -4.64 15.45 -22.93
CA LYS A 299 -4.15 15.50 -24.32
C LYS A 299 -3.41 14.19 -24.70
N TYR A 300 -2.77 13.54 -23.75
CA TYR A 300 -1.92 12.36 -23.98
C TYR A 300 -2.50 11.07 -23.42
N LYS A 301 -3.55 11.13 -22.62
CA LYS A 301 -4.15 9.99 -21.91
C LYS A 301 -4.47 8.82 -22.83
N ARG A 302 -5.00 9.08 -24.04
CA ARG A 302 -5.26 8.04 -25.03
C ARG A 302 -3.98 7.35 -25.49
N LEU A 303 -2.90 8.08 -25.72
CA LEU A 303 -1.61 7.52 -26.15
C LEU A 303 -0.97 6.66 -25.05
N PHE A 304 -1.07 7.06 -23.78
CA PHE A 304 -0.61 6.24 -22.66
C PHE A 304 -1.42 4.94 -22.53
N LYS A 305 -2.74 4.98 -22.73
CA LYS A 305 -3.57 3.77 -22.73
C LYS A 305 -3.21 2.83 -23.88
N GLN A 306 -2.97 3.36 -25.06
CA GLN A 306 -2.49 2.57 -26.22
C GLN A 306 -1.10 1.96 -25.94
N ALA A 307 -0.22 2.68 -25.26
CA ALA A 307 1.09 2.16 -24.85
C ALA A 307 0.94 1.03 -23.81
N GLN A 308 -0.03 1.11 -22.90
CA GLN A 308 -0.38 -0.01 -22.00
C GLN A 308 -0.86 -1.23 -22.77
N GLU A 309 -1.68 -1.08 -23.80
CA GLU A 309 -2.15 -2.19 -24.64
C GLU A 309 -0.99 -2.92 -25.33
N ILE A 310 0.07 -2.19 -25.67
CA ILE A 310 1.27 -2.74 -26.33
C ILE A 310 2.20 -3.45 -25.32
N THR A 311 2.39 -2.87 -24.12
CA THR A 311 3.45 -3.28 -23.19
C THR A 311 2.94 -4.00 -21.94
N GLY A 312 1.64 -3.87 -21.63
CA GLY A 312 1.07 -4.33 -20.37
C GLY A 312 1.36 -3.41 -19.16
N ILE A 313 2.20 -2.38 -19.31
CA ILE A 313 2.55 -1.44 -18.24
C ILE A 313 1.37 -0.49 -18.02
N ASP A 314 0.93 -0.34 -16.76
CA ASP A 314 -0.16 0.56 -16.41
C ASP A 314 0.04 1.97 -17.00
N TRP A 315 -0.96 2.48 -17.71
CA TRP A 315 -0.91 3.78 -18.37
C TRP A 315 -0.63 4.94 -17.41
N ARG A 316 -1.08 4.81 -16.13
CA ARG A 316 -0.84 5.80 -15.09
C ARG A 316 0.64 5.82 -14.68
N LEU A 317 1.29 4.65 -14.67
CA LEU A 317 2.73 4.54 -14.45
C LEU A 317 3.50 5.16 -15.61
N LEU A 318 3.14 4.86 -16.86
CA LEU A 318 3.74 5.47 -18.04
C LEU A 318 3.58 7.00 -18.04
N ALA A 319 2.39 7.50 -17.65
CA ALA A 319 2.16 8.93 -17.51
C ALA A 319 3.00 9.56 -16.39
N ALA A 320 3.15 8.88 -15.24
CA ALA A 320 4.01 9.34 -14.14
C ALA A 320 5.49 9.41 -14.55
N ILE A 321 5.98 8.43 -15.30
CA ILE A 321 7.34 8.42 -15.85
C ILE A 321 7.51 9.61 -16.80
N SER A 322 6.60 9.81 -17.75
CA SER A 322 6.63 10.91 -18.68
C SER A 322 6.60 12.28 -17.97
N TYR A 323 5.86 12.40 -16.88
CA TYR A 323 5.89 13.62 -16.07
C TYR A 323 7.24 13.84 -15.39
N GLN A 324 7.83 12.80 -14.81
CA GLN A 324 9.16 12.89 -14.21
C GLN A 324 10.24 13.27 -15.25
N GLU A 325 10.09 12.85 -16.49
CA GLU A 325 11.01 13.14 -17.59
C GLU A 325 10.88 14.58 -18.12
N SER A 326 9.68 14.99 -18.47
CA SER A 326 9.45 16.22 -19.23
C SER A 326 8.40 17.16 -18.60
N HIS A 327 7.79 16.80 -17.49
CA HIS A 327 6.57 17.47 -16.99
C HIS A 327 5.44 17.57 -18.04
N TRP A 328 5.38 16.57 -18.96
CA TRP A 328 4.51 16.49 -20.14
C TRP A 328 4.70 17.65 -21.13
N ASP A 329 5.91 18.19 -21.21
CA ASP A 329 6.32 19.15 -22.24
C ASP A 329 6.92 18.39 -23.43
N THR A 330 6.22 18.45 -24.59
CA THR A 330 6.65 17.77 -25.82
C THR A 330 7.94 18.34 -26.42
N PHE A 331 8.24 19.61 -26.13
CA PHE A 331 9.41 20.30 -26.66
C PHE A 331 10.61 20.26 -25.71
N ASN A 332 10.47 19.58 -24.57
CA ASN A 332 11.55 19.49 -23.61
C ASN A 332 12.80 18.87 -24.25
N THR A 333 13.93 19.53 -24.06
CA THR A 333 15.23 19.11 -24.58
C THR A 333 16.29 19.35 -23.51
N SER A 334 17.02 18.29 -23.12
CA SER A 334 18.12 18.40 -22.18
C SER A 334 19.39 18.93 -22.85
N PRO A 335 20.39 19.42 -22.07
CA PRO A 335 21.70 19.79 -22.59
C PRO A 335 22.43 18.66 -23.33
N THR A 336 22.07 17.40 -23.05
CA THR A 336 22.62 16.19 -23.68
C THR A 336 21.80 15.70 -24.87
N ASN A 337 20.93 16.55 -25.44
CA ASN A 337 20.07 16.25 -26.58
C ASN A 337 19.07 15.10 -26.39
N VAL A 338 18.66 14.82 -25.13
CA VAL A 338 17.53 13.95 -24.84
C VAL A 338 16.24 14.75 -25.04
N ARG A 339 15.21 14.19 -25.71
CA ARG A 339 14.07 14.98 -26.21
C ARG A 339 12.72 14.32 -26.03
N GLY A 340 11.70 15.18 -25.97
CA GLY A 340 10.29 14.81 -26.02
C GLY A 340 9.70 14.34 -24.71
N LEU A 341 8.47 13.85 -24.77
CA LEU A 341 7.71 13.47 -23.58
C LEU A 341 8.36 12.38 -22.73
N MET A 342 9.08 11.44 -23.36
CA MET A 342 9.76 10.33 -22.68
C MET A 342 11.28 10.54 -22.64
N MET A 343 11.78 11.72 -23.00
CA MET A 343 13.19 12.10 -22.97
C MET A 343 14.10 11.01 -23.56
N LEU A 344 13.86 10.63 -24.82
CA LEU A 344 14.63 9.60 -25.50
C LEU A 344 15.98 10.14 -25.99
N THR A 345 17.05 9.37 -25.78
CA THR A 345 18.33 9.58 -26.45
C THR A 345 18.20 9.28 -27.96
N GLU A 346 19.16 9.71 -28.78
CA GLU A 346 19.17 9.39 -30.20
C GLU A 346 19.29 7.89 -30.41
N ASP A 347 20.23 7.25 -29.73
CA ASP A 347 20.45 5.79 -29.83
C ASP A 347 19.18 4.99 -29.42
N THR A 348 18.49 5.41 -28.35
CA THR A 348 17.24 4.76 -27.94
C THR A 348 16.13 4.98 -28.98
N ALA A 349 16.04 6.17 -29.53
CA ALA A 349 15.07 6.49 -30.58
C ALA A 349 15.29 5.64 -31.84
N ASP A 350 16.54 5.53 -32.29
CA ASP A 350 16.92 4.70 -33.43
C ASP A 350 16.60 3.22 -33.18
N GLN A 351 16.95 2.70 -31.99
CA GLN A 351 16.64 1.32 -31.59
C GLN A 351 15.13 1.06 -31.60
N MET A 352 14.32 2.04 -31.22
CA MET A 352 12.85 1.91 -31.13
C MET A 352 12.14 2.33 -32.45
N GLY A 353 12.88 2.73 -33.48
CA GLY A 353 12.34 3.14 -34.77
C GLY A 353 11.62 4.49 -34.76
N VAL A 354 12.07 5.42 -33.93
CA VAL A 354 11.50 6.77 -33.77
C VAL A 354 12.23 7.73 -34.71
N THR A 355 11.47 8.39 -35.57
CA THR A 355 11.99 9.41 -36.51
C THR A 355 11.85 10.84 -36.00
N ASP A 356 10.86 11.06 -35.10
CA ASP A 356 10.63 12.34 -34.44
C ASP A 356 10.38 12.12 -32.95
N ARG A 357 11.36 12.43 -32.09
CA ARG A 357 11.29 12.31 -30.63
C ARG A 357 10.32 13.31 -29.98
N LEU A 358 10.00 14.41 -30.69
CA LEU A 358 9.07 15.44 -30.21
C LEU A 358 7.60 15.10 -30.52
N ASP A 359 7.33 14.13 -31.41
CA ASP A 359 6.00 13.65 -31.68
C ASP A 359 5.52 12.70 -30.53
N PRO A 360 4.46 13.07 -29.76
CA PRO A 360 3.93 12.23 -28.70
C PRO A 360 3.50 10.84 -29.15
N LYS A 361 3.04 10.70 -30.42
CA LYS A 361 2.60 9.42 -30.99
C LYS A 361 3.75 8.44 -31.19
N GLN A 362 4.96 8.94 -31.32
CA GLN A 362 6.17 8.14 -31.44
C GLN A 362 6.91 8.02 -30.12
N SER A 363 7.04 9.13 -29.36
CA SER A 363 7.79 9.20 -28.11
C SER A 363 7.19 8.29 -27.02
N ILE A 364 5.86 8.34 -26.80
CA ILE A 364 5.21 7.57 -25.73
C ILE A 364 5.31 6.05 -25.94
N PRO A 365 4.93 5.48 -27.12
CA PRO A 365 5.07 4.03 -27.31
C PRO A 365 6.53 3.56 -27.28
N ALA A 366 7.46 4.35 -27.79
CA ALA A 366 8.88 4.01 -27.78
C ALA A 366 9.45 3.98 -26.37
N GLY A 367 9.17 5.01 -25.56
CA GLY A 367 9.56 5.03 -24.16
C GLY A 367 8.97 3.87 -23.37
N ALA A 368 7.68 3.54 -23.60
CA ALA A 368 7.03 2.40 -22.96
C ALA A 368 7.69 1.05 -23.34
N LYS A 369 8.02 0.85 -24.62
CA LYS A 369 8.74 -0.35 -25.08
C LYS A 369 10.15 -0.43 -24.47
N TYR A 370 10.84 0.69 -24.36
CA TYR A 370 12.17 0.71 -23.76
C TYR A 370 12.13 0.40 -22.25
N ILE A 371 11.10 0.88 -21.53
CA ILE A 371 10.87 0.51 -20.12
C ILE A 371 10.59 -0.99 -20.03
N ASN A 372 9.75 -1.53 -20.92
CA ASN A 372 9.47 -2.98 -20.95
C ASN A 372 10.74 -3.80 -21.17
N LEU A 373 11.62 -3.36 -22.06
CA LEU A 373 12.94 -3.98 -22.28
C LEU A 373 13.79 -3.96 -20.99
N MET A 374 13.73 -2.87 -20.22
CA MET A 374 14.44 -2.81 -18.92
C MET A 374 13.82 -3.76 -17.90
N ILE A 375 12.49 -3.89 -17.86
CA ILE A 375 11.80 -4.86 -16.99
C ILE A 375 12.23 -6.29 -17.34
N ASP A 376 12.30 -6.62 -18.64
CA ASP A 376 12.72 -7.94 -19.11
C ASP A 376 14.21 -8.22 -18.84
N THR A 377 15.02 -7.17 -18.67
CA THR A 377 16.45 -7.31 -18.31
C THR A 377 16.65 -7.61 -16.82
N VAL A 378 15.74 -7.16 -15.97
CA VAL A 378 15.78 -7.44 -14.52
C VAL A 378 15.32 -8.89 -14.26
N PRO A 379 16.03 -9.68 -13.43
CA PRO A 379 15.71 -11.10 -13.21
C PRO A 379 14.25 -11.37 -12.83
N ASP A 380 13.62 -12.34 -13.48
CA ASP A 380 12.21 -12.72 -13.29
C ASP A 380 11.86 -13.16 -11.86
N ARG A 381 12.85 -13.66 -11.09
CA ARG A 381 12.65 -14.04 -9.69
C ARG A 381 12.37 -12.85 -8.77
N ILE A 382 12.67 -11.62 -9.22
CA ILE A 382 12.41 -10.41 -8.43
C ILE A 382 10.90 -10.10 -8.55
N PRO A 383 10.17 -10.11 -7.43
CA PRO A 383 8.73 -9.87 -7.45
C PRO A 383 8.40 -8.40 -7.76
N GLU A 384 7.20 -8.17 -8.29
CA GLU A 384 6.65 -6.82 -8.37
C GLU A 384 6.28 -6.29 -6.97
N PRO A 385 6.41 -4.99 -6.73
CA PRO A 385 6.84 -3.92 -7.66
C PRO A 385 8.36 -3.68 -7.70
N ASP A 386 9.17 -4.43 -6.97
CA ASP A 386 10.62 -4.22 -6.85
C ASP A 386 11.32 -4.37 -8.22
N ARG A 387 10.85 -5.31 -9.05
CA ARG A 387 11.34 -5.51 -10.42
C ARG A 387 11.15 -4.27 -11.27
N THR A 388 9.94 -3.71 -11.28
CA THR A 388 9.64 -2.46 -11.99
C THR A 388 10.47 -1.29 -11.47
N TYR A 389 10.67 -1.15 -10.16
CA TYR A 389 11.48 -0.06 -9.61
C TYR A 389 12.96 -0.17 -10.00
N MET A 390 13.53 -1.37 -10.04
CA MET A 390 14.88 -1.60 -10.52
C MET A 390 15.00 -1.31 -12.03
N ALA A 391 13.98 -1.67 -12.80
CA ALA A 391 13.93 -1.36 -14.23
C ALA A 391 13.84 0.16 -14.49
N LEU A 392 13.10 0.91 -13.70
CA LEU A 392 13.06 2.37 -13.77
C LEU A 392 14.41 3.00 -13.41
N ALA A 393 15.12 2.47 -12.41
CA ALA A 393 16.49 2.90 -12.13
C ALA A 393 17.43 2.58 -13.32
N ALA A 394 17.29 1.39 -13.93
CA ALA A 394 18.05 1.00 -15.11
C ALA A 394 17.75 1.87 -16.32
N TYR A 395 16.51 2.29 -16.51
CA TYR A 395 16.11 3.26 -17.54
C TYR A 395 16.86 4.59 -17.40
N ASN A 396 17.08 5.05 -16.14
CA ASN A 396 17.74 6.32 -15.86
C ASN A 396 19.28 6.28 -15.98
N ILE A 397 19.94 5.20 -15.47
CA ILE A 397 21.40 5.13 -15.37
C ILE A 397 22.04 3.92 -16.06
N GLY A 398 21.24 3.08 -16.69
CA GLY A 398 21.68 1.81 -17.25
C GLY A 398 21.69 0.66 -16.26
N TYR A 399 21.32 -0.53 -16.77
CA TYR A 399 21.20 -1.75 -15.96
C TYR A 399 22.51 -2.16 -15.25
N ALA A 400 23.65 -1.89 -15.89
CA ALA A 400 24.97 -2.25 -15.35
C ALA A 400 25.21 -1.70 -13.94
N HIS A 401 24.84 -0.46 -13.66
CA HIS A 401 24.97 0.15 -12.34
C HIS A 401 23.94 -0.37 -11.33
N VAL A 402 22.75 -0.74 -11.79
CA VAL A 402 21.75 -1.40 -10.94
C VAL A 402 22.27 -2.78 -10.51
N GLU A 403 22.92 -3.54 -11.39
CA GLU A 403 23.53 -4.82 -11.07
C GLU A 403 24.72 -4.66 -10.10
N ASP A 404 25.57 -3.66 -10.28
CA ASP A 404 26.64 -3.34 -9.30
C ASP A 404 26.06 -3.04 -7.91
N ALA A 405 24.93 -2.31 -7.83
CA ALA A 405 24.25 -2.04 -6.58
C ALA A 405 23.65 -3.31 -5.94
N ARG A 406 23.09 -4.22 -6.75
CA ARG A 406 22.59 -5.52 -6.28
C ARG A 406 23.70 -6.41 -5.75
N VAL A 407 24.84 -6.47 -6.45
CA VAL A 407 26.03 -7.18 -5.97
C VAL A 407 26.57 -6.58 -4.67
N LEU A 408 26.58 -5.26 -4.55
CA LEU A 408 26.95 -4.58 -3.32
C LEU A 408 25.98 -4.90 -2.17
N ALA A 409 24.67 -4.95 -2.45
CA ALA A 409 23.65 -5.34 -1.46
C ALA A 409 23.94 -6.77 -0.92
N GLN A 410 24.24 -7.73 -1.79
CA GLN A 410 24.62 -9.09 -1.37
C GLN A 410 25.88 -9.09 -0.48
N ARG A 411 26.92 -8.34 -0.85
CA ARG A 411 28.15 -8.21 -0.04
C ARG A 411 27.88 -7.63 1.34
N LEU A 412 26.93 -6.71 1.44
CA LEU A 412 26.50 -6.08 2.70
C LEU A 412 25.44 -6.90 3.47
N LYS A 413 25.09 -8.09 3.00
CA LYS A 413 24.05 -8.98 3.57
C LYS A 413 22.66 -8.29 3.60
N LEU A 414 22.39 -7.46 2.61
CA LEU A 414 21.11 -6.86 2.32
C LEU A 414 20.37 -7.70 1.25
N ASN A 415 19.07 -7.47 1.09
CA ASN A 415 18.30 -8.15 0.06
C ASN A 415 18.52 -7.51 -1.32
N ALA A 416 19.27 -8.18 -2.20
CA ALA A 416 19.56 -7.71 -3.56
C ALA A 416 18.33 -7.73 -4.51
N ASP A 417 17.28 -8.40 -4.11
CA ASP A 417 16.02 -8.51 -4.87
C ASP A 417 14.92 -7.57 -4.31
N SER A 418 15.28 -6.68 -3.36
CA SER A 418 14.39 -5.64 -2.82
C SER A 418 14.88 -4.23 -3.18
N TRP A 419 14.00 -3.42 -3.75
CA TRP A 419 14.28 -2.02 -4.07
C TRP A 419 14.66 -1.20 -2.82
N ALA A 420 14.00 -1.43 -1.67
CA ALA A 420 14.31 -0.75 -0.42
C ALA A 420 15.77 -0.91 0.04
N ASP A 421 16.43 -1.99 -0.36
CA ASP A 421 17.86 -2.23 -0.08
C ASP A 421 18.76 -1.80 -1.24
N VAL A 422 18.37 -2.09 -2.49
CA VAL A 422 19.14 -1.72 -3.68
C VAL A 422 19.27 -0.21 -3.83
N LYS A 423 18.24 0.58 -3.52
CA LYS A 423 18.34 2.05 -3.55
C LYS A 423 19.37 2.62 -2.59
N LYS A 424 19.64 1.95 -1.45
CA LYS A 424 20.70 2.36 -0.51
C LYS A 424 22.09 2.10 -1.10
N THR A 425 22.27 0.94 -1.69
CA THR A 425 23.55 0.56 -2.30
C THR A 425 23.84 1.31 -3.58
N LEU A 426 22.83 1.69 -4.37
CA LEU A 426 22.98 2.63 -5.47
C LEU A 426 23.61 3.96 -5.02
N VAL A 427 23.10 4.54 -3.94
CA VAL A 427 23.67 5.78 -3.37
C VAL A 427 25.11 5.58 -2.91
N MET A 428 25.45 4.40 -2.36
CA MET A 428 26.81 4.10 -1.92
C MET A 428 27.82 4.03 -3.08
N LEU A 429 27.39 3.74 -4.32
CA LEU A 429 28.27 3.69 -5.49
C LEU A 429 28.85 5.05 -5.93
N ASN A 430 28.50 6.16 -5.29
CA ASN A 430 29.19 7.43 -5.47
C ASN A 430 30.45 7.56 -4.60
N ASN A 431 30.66 6.64 -3.62
CA ASN A 431 31.78 6.67 -2.71
C ASN A 431 32.89 5.74 -3.19
N PRO A 432 34.17 6.21 -3.27
CA PRO A 432 35.32 5.41 -3.70
C PRO A 432 35.49 4.07 -2.97
N ARG A 433 35.13 4.03 -1.68
CA ARG A 433 35.19 2.80 -0.88
C ARG A 433 34.37 1.66 -1.49
N TYR A 434 33.28 1.96 -2.20
CA TYR A 434 32.37 0.96 -2.77
C TYR A 434 32.55 0.81 -4.27
N TYR A 435 32.60 1.92 -5.03
CA TYR A 435 32.70 1.81 -6.49
C TYR A 435 34.04 1.27 -6.97
N SER A 436 35.15 1.41 -6.22
CA SER A 436 36.46 0.85 -6.62
C SER A 436 36.44 -0.67 -6.80
N SER A 437 35.50 -1.36 -6.17
CA SER A 437 35.30 -2.82 -6.28
C SER A 437 34.07 -3.20 -7.12
N ALA A 438 33.35 -2.22 -7.68
CA ALA A 438 32.24 -2.44 -8.58
C ALA A 438 32.73 -2.70 -9.99
N LYS A 439 32.02 -3.53 -10.75
CA LYS A 439 32.42 -3.89 -12.11
C LYS A 439 32.40 -2.71 -13.07
N TYR A 440 31.41 -1.83 -12.92
CA TYR A 440 31.19 -0.67 -13.80
C TYR A 440 31.62 0.66 -13.15
N GLY A 441 32.12 0.62 -11.92
CA GLY A 441 32.76 1.74 -11.26
C GLY A 441 31.80 2.78 -10.69
N TYR A 442 32.20 4.06 -10.81
CA TYR A 442 31.47 5.19 -10.26
C TYR A 442 30.05 5.34 -10.83
N CYS A 443 29.09 5.58 -9.97
CA CYS A 443 27.70 5.89 -10.33
C CYS A 443 27.18 7.04 -9.46
N SER A 444 26.51 8.04 -10.06
CA SER A 444 25.74 9.06 -9.35
C SER A 444 24.40 8.48 -8.86
N GLY A 445 24.48 7.46 -8.00
CA GLY A 445 23.34 6.62 -7.59
C GLY A 445 22.20 7.34 -6.86
N GLY A 446 22.40 8.60 -6.44
CA GLY A 446 21.34 9.42 -5.87
C GLY A 446 20.27 9.84 -6.90
N ALA A 447 20.68 10.12 -8.13
CA ALA A 447 19.75 10.55 -9.18
C ALA A 447 18.68 9.50 -9.55
N PRO A 448 19.04 8.23 -9.84
CA PRO A 448 18.04 7.20 -10.14
C PRO A 448 17.13 6.87 -8.94
N VAL A 449 17.64 6.97 -7.71
CA VAL A 449 16.78 6.80 -6.52
C VAL A 449 15.74 7.93 -6.45
N ILE A 450 16.15 9.18 -6.65
CA ILE A 450 15.25 10.33 -6.74
C ILE A 450 14.22 10.12 -7.85
N PHE A 451 14.65 9.68 -9.02
CA PHE A 451 13.82 9.43 -10.17
C PHE A 451 12.72 8.41 -9.85
N VAL A 452 13.09 7.24 -9.36
CA VAL A 452 12.14 6.17 -9.02
C VAL A 452 11.17 6.59 -7.93
N GLU A 453 11.66 7.17 -6.83
CA GLU A 453 10.79 7.57 -5.71
C GLU A 453 9.80 8.69 -6.11
N SER A 454 10.21 9.60 -7.00
CA SER A 454 9.30 10.63 -7.54
C SER A 454 8.22 10.00 -8.44
N ILE A 455 8.59 9.07 -9.32
CA ILE A 455 7.63 8.34 -10.17
C ILE A 455 6.62 7.57 -9.30
N ARG A 456 7.07 6.87 -8.26
CA ARG A 456 6.18 6.18 -7.32
C ARG A 456 5.14 7.14 -6.73
N SER A 457 5.58 8.32 -6.31
CA SER A 457 4.68 9.34 -5.76
C SER A 457 3.68 9.85 -6.80
N TYR A 458 4.12 10.18 -8.00
CA TYR A 458 3.24 10.61 -9.08
C TYR A 458 2.26 9.52 -9.54
N TYR A 459 2.73 8.28 -9.61
CA TYR A 459 1.88 7.13 -9.91
C TYR A 459 0.78 6.94 -8.86
N ASN A 460 1.13 6.97 -7.57
CA ASN A 460 0.17 6.84 -6.47
C ASN A 460 -0.91 7.94 -6.53
N ILE A 461 -0.50 9.18 -6.85
CA ILE A 461 -1.44 10.29 -7.04
C ILE A 461 -2.40 9.99 -8.20
N LEU A 462 -1.91 9.60 -9.37
CA LEU A 462 -2.78 9.26 -10.51
C LEU A 462 -3.67 8.06 -10.21
N ALA A 463 -3.15 7.03 -9.56
CA ALA A 463 -3.91 5.83 -9.23
C ALA A 463 -5.09 6.11 -8.31
N ARG A 464 -5.05 7.18 -7.50
CA ARG A 464 -6.17 7.61 -6.66
C ARG A 464 -7.27 8.33 -7.46
N PHE A 465 -6.90 9.16 -8.44
CA PHE A 465 -7.84 10.03 -9.16
C PHE A 465 -8.26 9.49 -10.53
N GLU A 466 -7.47 8.59 -11.11
CA GLU A 466 -7.67 8.09 -12.46
C GLU A 466 -7.92 6.57 -12.44
N PRO A 467 -9.02 6.09 -13.08
CA PRO A 467 -9.29 4.66 -13.11
C PRO A 467 -8.24 3.91 -13.93
N ALA A 468 -7.99 2.66 -13.54
CA ALA A 468 -7.22 1.72 -14.33
C ALA A 468 -7.84 1.52 -15.71
N HIS A 469 -7.03 1.19 -16.70
CA HIS A 469 -7.48 0.84 -18.03
C HIS A 469 -7.50 -0.67 -18.21
N THR A 470 -8.67 -1.24 -18.45
CA THR A 470 -8.79 -2.64 -18.86
C THR A 470 -8.66 -2.69 -20.37
N PRO A 471 -7.64 -3.37 -20.90
CA PRO A 471 -7.49 -3.54 -22.36
C PRO A 471 -8.73 -4.21 -22.96
N ASP A 472 -9.18 -3.70 -24.11
CA ASP A 472 -10.27 -4.34 -24.83
C ASP A 472 -9.76 -5.66 -25.46
N ASN A 473 -10.19 -6.80 -24.91
CA ASN A 473 -9.74 -8.12 -25.36
C ASN A 473 -10.11 -8.46 -26.82
N SER A 474 -10.90 -7.62 -27.48
CA SER A 474 -11.28 -7.82 -28.90
C SER A 474 -10.09 -7.73 -29.86
N PHE A 475 -9.03 -6.98 -29.52
CA PHE A 475 -7.83 -6.85 -30.34
C PHE A 475 -6.84 -8.03 -30.24
N LYS A 476 -6.79 -8.72 -29.09
CA LYS A 476 -5.87 -9.89 -28.93
C LYS A 476 -6.29 -11.09 -29.77
N ILE A 477 -7.58 -11.25 -30.07
CA ILE A 477 -8.09 -12.34 -30.90
C ILE A 477 -7.71 -12.12 -32.37
N ALA A 478 -7.67 -10.88 -32.85
CA ALA A 478 -7.31 -10.55 -34.23
C ALA A 478 -5.82 -10.70 -34.53
N SER A 479 -4.93 -10.40 -33.57
CA SER A 479 -3.48 -10.53 -33.74
C SER A 479 -2.98 -11.99 -33.73
N ASN A 480 -3.64 -12.88 -32.99
CA ASN A 480 -3.29 -14.31 -32.98
C ASN A 480 -3.85 -15.08 -34.20
N GLN A 481 -4.86 -14.54 -34.89
CA GLN A 481 -5.36 -15.17 -36.13
C GLN A 481 -4.57 -14.78 -37.41
N SER A 482 -3.79 -13.70 -37.35
CA SER A 482 -2.99 -13.24 -38.52
C SER A 482 -1.57 -13.86 -38.59
N LEU A 483 -1.09 -14.53 -37.54
CA LEU A 483 0.26 -15.10 -37.49
C LEU A 483 0.35 -16.60 -37.86
N ASP A 484 -0.81 -17.28 -38.03
CA ASP A 484 -0.80 -18.74 -38.26
C ASP A 484 -1.03 -19.19 -39.72
N SER A 485 -0.93 -18.26 -40.70
CA SER A 485 -1.24 -18.62 -42.11
C SER A 485 -0.11 -18.50 -43.11
N THR A 486 1.15 -18.19 -42.73
CA THR A 486 2.24 -18.01 -43.70
C THR A 486 3.60 -18.57 -43.28
N LEU A 487 3.68 -19.77 -42.72
CA LEU A 487 4.96 -20.51 -42.71
C LEU A 487 4.71 -21.97 -43.07
N LYS A 488 4.80 -22.30 -44.37
CA LYS A 488 5.10 -23.67 -44.82
C LYS A 488 6.61 -23.89 -44.75
N PRO A 489 7.07 -25.04 -44.26
CA PRO A 489 8.50 -25.35 -44.21
C PRO A 489 9.01 -25.74 -45.58
N LEU A 490 10.20 -25.27 -45.90
CA LEU A 490 11.13 -25.88 -46.86
C LEU A 490 12.08 -26.79 -46.11
#